data_7c0f186aba56b1cae445dfdd9d582f6f
#
_entry.id   7c0f186aba56b1cae445dfdd9d582f6f
#
_cell.length_a   1.000
_cell.length_b   1.000
_cell.length_c   1.000
_cell.angle_alpha   90.00
_cell.angle_beta   90.00
_cell.angle_gamma   90.00
#
_symmetry.space_group_name_H-M   'P 1'
#
loop_
_entity.id
_entity.type
_entity.pdbx_description
1 polymer ?
#
loop_
_entity_poly.entity_id
_entity_poly.type
_entity_poly.pdbx_seq_one_letter_code
_entity_poly.pdbx_strand_id
1 'polypeptide(L)'
;MLSDFQITIPEIGTIRANKRPMVVVTSNRTRDVHDALKRRCLYHWIDYPSFEKEYKIITTRIPQMETHLAKQVAHFMRRIRGVDFLKKPGISETLDWAYALITMEKKGLDEQVVKETLGCILKYQDDIRRFTEEIWSDREKRAEYLEDV
;
A
#
# COMPACT_ATOMS: atom_id res chain seq x y z
N MET A 1 -26.43 6.03 -15.98
CA MET A 1 -25.77 7.24 -15.40
C MET A 1 -24.54 7.67 -16.19
N LEU A 2 -23.54 6.84 -16.38
CA LEU A 2 -22.29 7.23 -17.08
C LEU A 2 -22.44 7.47 -18.60
N SER A 3 -23.46 6.92 -19.25
CA SER A 3 -23.68 7.09 -20.71
C SER A 3 -24.55 8.30 -21.02
N ASP A 4 -25.59 8.54 -20.22
CA ASP A 4 -26.64 9.49 -20.55
C ASP A 4 -26.64 10.71 -19.64
N PHE A 5 -25.72 10.72 -18.65
CA PHE A 5 -25.54 11.77 -17.64
C PHE A 5 -26.87 12.20 -17.00
N GLN A 6 -27.73 11.20 -16.74
CA GLN A 6 -29.02 11.36 -16.07
C GLN A 6 -29.23 10.30 -15.01
N ILE A 7 -30.01 10.60 -14.00
CA ILE A 7 -30.46 9.70 -12.95
C ILE A 7 -31.94 9.83 -12.79
N THR A 8 -32.66 8.71 -12.71
CA THR A 8 -34.09 8.69 -12.42
C THR A 8 -34.30 8.30 -10.98
N ILE A 9 -34.96 9.15 -10.23
CA ILE A 9 -35.34 8.92 -8.82
C ILE A 9 -36.85 8.80 -8.81
N PRO A 10 -37.46 7.71 -8.33
CA PRO A 10 -38.92 7.49 -8.41
C PRO A 10 -39.77 8.66 -7.94
N GLU A 11 -39.32 9.33 -6.85
CA GLU A 11 -40.10 10.42 -6.21
C GLU A 11 -39.89 11.79 -6.86
N ILE A 12 -38.80 11.97 -7.60
CA ILE A 12 -38.39 13.29 -8.14
C ILE A 12 -38.40 13.31 -9.68
N GLY A 13 -38.40 12.12 -10.31
CA GLY A 13 -38.31 12.00 -11.75
C GLY A 13 -36.85 11.93 -12.26
N THR A 14 -36.67 12.27 -13.54
CA THR A 14 -35.34 12.19 -14.18
C THR A 14 -34.61 13.52 -14.11
N ILE A 15 -33.47 13.49 -13.44
CA ILE A 15 -32.56 14.64 -13.37
C ILE A 15 -31.46 14.43 -14.42
N ARG A 16 -31.22 15.42 -15.25
CA ARG A 16 -30.15 15.45 -16.25
C ARG A 16 -29.09 16.45 -15.84
N ALA A 17 -27.83 16.09 -16.08
CA ALA A 17 -26.72 17.01 -15.87
C ALA A 17 -26.72 18.11 -16.95
N ASN A 18 -26.68 19.38 -16.55
CA ASN A 18 -26.58 20.52 -17.49
C ASN A 18 -25.22 20.54 -18.22
N LYS A 19 -24.17 20.02 -17.59
CA LYS A 19 -22.83 19.82 -18.19
C LYS A 19 -22.38 18.41 -17.92
N ARG A 20 -21.65 17.82 -18.86
CA ARG A 20 -21.06 16.48 -18.66
C ARG A 20 -20.03 16.52 -17.52
N PRO A 21 -20.26 15.79 -16.41
CA PRO A 21 -19.30 15.73 -15.32
C PRO A 21 -18.09 14.91 -15.72
N MET A 22 -16.92 15.28 -15.20
CA MET A 22 -15.76 14.37 -15.17
C MET A 22 -15.96 13.42 -13.99
N VAL A 23 -15.90 12.12 -14.25
CA VAL A 23 -16.08 11.10 -13.22
C VAL A 23 -14.81 10.28 -13.10
N VAL A 24 -14.25 10.21 -11.90
CA VAL A 24 -13.12 9.34 -11.55
C VAL A 24 -13.64 8.27 -10.61
N VAL A 25 -13.44 7.01 -10.99
CA VAL A 25 -13.80 5.85 -10.16
C VAL A 25 -12.51 5.16 -9.72
N THR A 26 -12.35 4.99 -8.40
CA THR A 26 -11.22 4.26 -7.82
C THR A 26 -11.70 2.92 -7.28
N SER A 27 -10.86 1.89 -7.38
CA SER A 27 -11.12 0.56 -6.85
C SER A 27 -9.84 0.00 -6.21
N ASN A 28 -9.98 -0.59 -5.02
CA ASN A 28 -8.90 -1.32 -4.33
C ASN A 28 -8.91 -2.83 -4.65
N ARG A 29 -9.69 -3.26 -5.65
CA ARG A 29 -9.80 -4.65 -6.12
C ARG A 29 -10.38 -5.66 -5.11
N THR A 30 -10.93 -5.24 -4.01
CA THR A 30 -11.63 -6.17 -3.11
C THR A 30 -12.82 -6.85 -3.78
N ARG A 31 -13.33 -6.24 -4.85
CA ARG A 31 -14.32 -6.83 -5.76
C ARG A 31 -13.98 -6.48 -7.19
N ASP A 32 -14.24 -7.41 -8.11
CA ASP A 32 -14.10 -7.12 -9.54
C ASP A 32 -15.03 -5.99 -9.96
N VAL A 33 -14.46 -5.05 -10.71
CA VAL A 33 -15.24 -3.98 -11.34
C VAL A 33 -16.03 -4.59 -12.48
N HIS A 34 -17.35 -4.41 -12.46
CA HIS A 34 -18.26 -4.97 -13.46
C HIS A 34 -17.85 -4.54 -14.88
N ASP A 35 -17.85 -5.46 -15.84
CA ASP A 35 -17.39 -5.23 -17.21
C ASP A 35 -18.11 -4.09 -17.91
N ALA A 36 -19.39 -3.87 -17.59
CA ALA A 36 -20.15 -2.74 -18.13
C ALA A 36 -19.55 -1.38 -17.70
N LEU A 37 -18.91 -1.30 -16.54
CA LEU A 37 -18.21 -0.11 -16.07
C LEU A 37 -16.85 0.03 -16.77
N LYS A 38 -16.07 -1.07 -16.83
CA LYS A 38 -14.78 -1.10 -17.52
C LYS A 38 -14.87 -0.60 -18.96
N ARG A 39 -15.91 -1.03 -19.71
CA ARG A 39 -16.12 -0.63 -21.12
C ARG A 39 -16.46 0.84 -21.32
N ARG A 40 -16.88 1.56 -20.27
CA ARG A 40 -17.31 2.97 -20.31
C ARG A 40 -16.29 3.93 -19.74
N CYS A 41 -15.16 3.43 -19.21
CA CYS A 41 -14.12 4.22 -18.57
C CYS A 41 -12.77 3.99 -19.25
N LEU A 42 -11.95 5.01 -19.23
CA LEU A 42 -10.53 4.81 -19.44
C LEU A 42 -9.98 4.12 -18.19
N TYR A 43 -9.28 3.02 -18.38
CA TYR A 43 -8.77 2.23 -17.30
C TYR A 43 -7.29 2.52 -17.09
N HIS A 44 -6.93 2.89 -15.87
CA HIS A 44 -5.54 3.11 -15.48
C HIS A 44 -5.23 2.25 -14.27
N TRP A 45 -4.16 1.49 -14.40
CA TRP A 45 -3.68 0.61 -13.36
C TRP A 45 -2.58 1.30 -12.55
N ILE A 46 -2.72 1.33 -11.23
CA ILE A 46 -1.74 1.92 -10.34
C ILE A 46 -1.05 0.78 -9.59
N ASP A 47 0.23 0.57 -9.92
CA ASP A 47 1.07 -0.39 -9.23
C ASP A 47 1.67 0.17 -7.94
N TYR A 48 2.30 -0.70 -7.17
CA TYR A 48 3.12 -0.27 -6.04
C TYR A 48 4.25 0.64 -6.53
N PRO A 49 4.67 1.63 -5.72
CA PRO A 49 5.72 2.54 -6.11
C PRO A 49 7.09 1.84 -6.23
N SER A 50 7.98 2.43 -7.03
CA SER A 50 9.40 2.07 -6.99
C SER A 50 10.01 2.45 -5.64
N PHE A 51 11.22 1.93 -5.36
CA PHE A 51 11.97 2.29 -4.15
C PHE A 51 12.12 3.82 -4.00
N GLU A 52 12.54 4.51 -5.06
CA GLU A 52 12.79 5.95 -5.05
C GLU A 52 11.50 6.73 -4.76
N LYS A 53 10.40 6.30 -5.36
CA LYS A 53 9.09 6.93 -5.14
C LYS A 53 8.59 6.68 -3.72
N GLU A 54 8.76 5.47 -3.19
CA GLU A 54 8.36 5.14 -1.83
C GLU A 54 9.20 5.89 -0.79
N TYR A 55 10.52 5.92 -0.97
CA TYR A 55 11.42 6.74 -0.17
C TYR A 55 11.02 8.22 -0.16
N LYS A 56 10.71 8.78 -1.35
CA LYS A 56 10.23 10.16 -1.47
C LYS A 56 8.90 10.38 -0.75
N ILE A 57 7.99 9.41 -0.81
CA ILE A 57 6.70 9.48 -0.09
C ILE A 57 6.97 9.52 1.43
N ILE A 58 7.81 8.61 1.93
CA ILE A 58 8.16 8.55 3.37
C ILE A 58 8.76 9.88 3.82
N THR A 59 9.80 10.37 3.15
CA THR A 59 10.50 11.61 3.55
C THR A 59 9.64 12.87 3.41
N THR A 60 8.69 12.88 2.48
CA THR A 60 7.75 14.00 2.33
C THR A 60 6.67 13.99 3.42
N ARG A 61 6.18 12.82 3.79
CA ARG A 61 5.11 12.66 4.78
C ARG A 61 5.62 12.70 6.22
N ILE A 62 6.86 12.28 6.43
CA ILE A 62 7.51 12.13 7.73
C ILE A 62 8.89 12.79 7.68
N PRO A 63 8.96 14.14 7.61
CA PRO A 63 10.24 14.85 7.45
C PRO A 63 11.23 14.66 8.61
N GLN A 64 10.73 14.30 9.80
CA GLN A 64 11.54 14.04 10.99
C GLN A 64 12.21 12.65 11.00
N MET A 65 11.88 11.77 10.04
CA MET A 65 12.50 10.46 9.94
C MET A 65 13.94 10.56 9.42
N GLU A 66 14.88 9.91 10.09
CA GLU A 66 16.27 9.86 9.64
C GLU A 66 16.36 9.22 8.24
N THR A 67 17.19 9.80 7.39
CA THR A 67 17.40 9.36 6.00
C THR A 67 17.71 7.88 5.88
N HIS A 68 18.60 7.37 6.75
CA HIS A 68 18.99 5.97 6.79
C HIS A 68 17.79 5.06 7.06
N LEU A 69 17.02 5.33 8.13
CA LEU A 69 15.84 4.54 8.47
C LEU A 69 14.76 4.59 7.38
N ALA A 70 14.54 5.76 6.76
CA ALA A 70 13.59 5.90 5.66
C ALA A 70 13.97 5.03 4.46
N LYS A 71 15.26 4.91 4.14
CA LYS A 71 15.76 4.02 3.09
C LYS A 71 15.57 2.56 3.44
N GLN A 72 15.90 2.14 4.66
CA GLN A 72 15.70 0.78 5.13
C GLN A 72 14.21 0.38 5.08
N VAL A 73 13.30 1.25 5.50
CA VAL A 73 11.85 1.02 5.41
C VAL A 73 11.41 0.85 3.96
N ALA A 74 11.82 1.74 3.06
CA ALA A 74 11.47 1.65 1.65
C ALA A 74 12.00 0.37 0.99
N HIS A 75 13.24 -0.03 1.32
CA HIS A 75 13.86 -1.27 0.85
C HIS A 75 13.10 -2.50 1.35
N PHE A 76 12.84 -2.56 2.64
CA PHE A 76 12.07 -3.64 3.27
C PHE A 76 10.70 -3.80 2.63
N MET A 77 9.97 -2.70 2.44
CA MET A 77 8.63 -2.71 1.86
C MET A 77 8.61 -3.17 0.40
N ARG A 78 9.63 -2.83 -0.38
CA ARG A 78 9.79 -3.34 -1.73
C ARG A 78 9.97 -4.86 -1.76
N ARG A 79 10.83 -5.39 -0.88
CA ARG A 79 11.11 -6.84 -0.80
C ARG A 79 9.91 -7.63 -0.30
N ILE A 80 9.26 -7.18 0.76
CA ILE A 80 8.12 -7.89 1.33
C ILE A 80 6.94 -8.00 0.35
N ARG A 81 6.77 -7.03 -0.54
CA ARG A 81 5.77 -7.10 -1.63
C ARG A 81 6.11 -8.11 -2.72
N GLY A 82 7.35 -8.55 -2.81
CA GLY A 82 7.77 -9.65 -3.69
C GLY A 82 7.27 -11.01 -3.23
N VAL A 83 6.91 -11.14 -1.96
CA VAL A 83 6.37 -12.38 -1.39
C VAL A 83 4.92 -12.55 -1.79
N ASP A 84 4.50 -13.78 -2.02
CA ASP A 84 3.11 -14.13 -2.34
C ASP A 84 2.27 -14.23 -1.07
N PHE A 85 1.81 -13.09 -0.57
CA PHE A 85 0.92 -12.95 0.58
C PHE A 85 -0.55 -12.87 0.17
N LEU A 86 -1.43 -13.23 1.09
CA LEU A 86 -2.88 -13.03 0.96
C LEU A 86 -3.19 -11.56 0.70
N LYS A 87 -2.48 -10.66 1.41
CA LYS A 87 -2.57 -9.22 1.20
C LYS A 87 -1.20 -8.55 1.32
N LYS A 88 -0.69 -8.11 0.19
CA LYS A 88 0.55 -7.32 0.17
C LYS A 88 0.33 -5.95 0.81
N PRO A 89 1.28 -5.48 1.65
CA PRO A 89 1.14 -4.19 2.32
C PRO A 89 1.20 -3.03 1.33
N GLY A 90 0.31 -2.04 1.51
CA GLY A 90 0.25 -0.81 0.72
C GLY A 90 1.11 0.31 1.28
N ILE A 91 0.94 1.52 0.70
CA ILE A 91 1.63 2.73 1.15
C ILE A 91 1.14 3.17 2.53
N SER A 92 -0.13 2.93 2.87
CA SER A 92 -0.66 3.26 4.20
C SER A 92 0.08 2.46 5.27
N GLU A 93 0.24 1.15 5.06
CA GLU A 93 0.98 0.30 5.98
C GLU A 93 2.47 0.72 6.08
N THR A 94 3.08 1.17 4.98
CA THR A 94 4.44 1.75 5.01
C THR A 94 4.52 2.96 5.93
N LEU A 95 3.59 3.91 5.78
CA LEU A 95 3.57 5.14 6.58
C LEU A 95 3.24 4.86 8.05
N ASP A 96 2.27 3.98 8.31
CA ASP A 96 1.92 3.57 9.67
C ASP A 96 3.11 2.92 10.39
N TRP A 97 3.85 2.05 9.68
CA TRP A 97 5.06 1.43 10.22
C TRP A 97 6.16 2.46 10.47
N ALA A 98 6.41 3.36 9.52
CA ALA A 98 7.39 4.42 9.68
C ALA A 98 7.06 5.33 10.90
N TYR A 99 5.79 5.67 11.11
CA TYR A 99 5.35 6.41 12.31
C TYR A 99 5.57 5.59 13.59
N ALA A 100 5.26 4.30 13.59
CA ALA A 100 5.50 3.42 14.75
C ALA A 100 6.98 3.38 15.12
N LEU A 101 7.87 3.22 14.13
CA LEU A 101 9.32 3.21 14.34
C LEU A 101 9.83 4.50 14.97
N ILE A 102 9.37 5.66 14.50
CA ILE A 102 9.75 6.94 15.09
C ILE A 102 9.21 7.07 16.51
N THR A 103 7.96 6.70 16.74
CA THR A 103 7.33 6.75 18.08
C THR A 103 8.08 5.86 19.08
N MET A 104 8.65 4.76 18.60
CA MET A 104 9.51 3.85 19.39
C MET A 104 10.98 4.31 19.43
N GLU A 105 11.30 5.51 18.92
CA GLU A 105 12.65 6.08 18.87
C GLU A 105 13.70 5.18 18.20
N LYS A 106 13.26 4.38 17.22
CA LYS A 106 14.17 3.49 16.49
C LYS A 106 14.99 4.27 15.47
N LYS A 107 16.30 3.98 15.40
CA LYS A 107 17.24 4.63 14.47
C LYS A 107 17.59 3.77 13.26
N GLY A 108 17.23 2.49 13.29
CA GLY A 108 17.48 1.53 12.24
C GLY A 108 16.59 0.30 12.39
N LEU A 109 16.56 -0.53 11.35
CA LEU A 109 15.89 -1.82 11.35
C LEU A 109 16.89 -2.91 11.75
N ASP A 110 16.55 -3.66 12.77
CA ASP A 110 17.20 -4.90 13.15
C ASP A 110 16.18 -6.04 13.28
N GLU A 111 16.67 -7.23 13.57
CA GLU A 111 15.84 -8.42 13.71
C GLU A 111 14.74 -8.25 14.74
N GLN A 112 15.05 -7.65 15.88
CA GLN A 112 14.12 -7.49 17.00
C GLN A 112 13.05 -6.44 16.66
N VAL A 113 13.46 -5.31 16.12
CA VAL A 113 12.54 -4.23 15.69
C VAL A 113 11.53 -4.73 14.68
N VAL A 114 11.97 -5.51 13.69
CA VAL A 114 11.05 -6.06 12.68
C VAL A 114 10.07 -7.03 13.32
N LYS A 115 10.52 -7.95 14.19
CA LYS A 115 9.63 -8.89 14.91
C LYS A 115 8.56 -8.16 15.73
N GLU A 116 8.96 -7.13 16.46
CA GLU A 116 8.05 -6.36 17.33
C GLU A 116 7.03 -5.55 16.53
N THR A 117 7.38 -5.13 15.33
CA THR A 117 6.57 -4.20 14.52
C THR A 117 5.94 -4.81 13.28
N LEU A 118 6.15 -6.10 13.01
CA LEU A 118 5.66 -6.80 11.81
C LEU A 118 4.14 -6.68 11.64
N GLY A 119 3.38 -6.63 12.73
CA GLY A 119 1.94 -6.43 12.73
C GLY A 119 1.48 -5.05 12.21
N CYS A 120 2.40 -4.07 12.09
CA CYS A 120 2.09 -2.81 11.45
C CYS A 120 1.89 -2.97 9.94
N ILE A 121 2.62 -3.91 9.31
CA ILE A 121 2.66 -4.11 7.86
C ILE A 121 1.89 -5.34 7.38
N LEU A 122 1.90 -6.45 8.12
CA LEU A 122 1.13 -7.66 7.82
C LEU A 122 -0.06 -7.77 8.76
N LYS A 123 -1.27 -7.90 8.17
CA LYS A 123 -2.54 -7.89 8.93
C LYS A 123 -3.19 -9.28 9.07
N TYR A 124 -2.69 -10.27 8.31
CA TYR A 124 -3.20 -11.63 8.37
C TYR A 124 -2.21 -12.53 9.10
N GLN A 125 -2.71 -13.35 10.02
CA GLN A 125 -1.85 -14.27 10.80
C GLN A 125 -1.09 -15.26 9.92
N ASP A 126 -1.71 -15.73 8.84
CA ASP A 126 -1.07 -16.65 7.90
C ASP A 126 0.11 -15.98 7.18
N ASP A 127 -0.03 -14.71 6.79
CA ASP A 127 1.05 -13.94 6.17
C ASP A 127 2.20 -13.70 7.17
N ILE A 128 1.88 -13.38 8.43
CA ILE A 128 2.88 -13.19 9.50
C ILE A 128 3.63 -14.51 9.74
N ARG A 129 2.91 -15.62 9.87
CA ARG A 129 3.50 -16.94 10.08
C ARG A 129 4.41 -17.32 8.91
N ARG A 130 3.90 -17.19 7.69
CA ARG A 130 4.67 -17.48 6.47
C ARG A 130 5.94 -16.65 6.39
N PHE A 131 5.87 -15.35 6.62
CA PHE A 131 7.04 -14.47 6.65
C PHE A 131 8.05 -14.93 7.70
N THR A 132 7.58 -15.24 8.91
CA THR A 132 8.45 -15.63 10.04
C THR A 132 9.11 -16.97 9.81
N GLU A 133 8.38 -17.97 9.31
CA GLU A 133 8.88 -19.34 9.14
C GLU A 133 9.71 -19.52 7.86
N GLU A 134 9.29 -18.94 6.72
CA GLU A 134 9.92 -19.18 5.42
C GLU A 134 11.03 -18.18 5.07
N ILE A 135 10.99 -16.97 5.65
CA ILE A 135 11.89 -15.89 5.30
C ILE A 135 12.73 -15.47 6.50
N TRP A 136 12.08 -15.10 7.61
CA TRP A 136 12.76 -14.48 8.73
C TRP A 136 13.59 -15.45 9.56
N SER A 137 13.26 -16.73 9.56
CA SER A 137 14.06 -17.81 10.19
C SER A 137 15.36 -18.07 9.46
N ASP A 138 15.40 -17.82 8.13
CA ASP A 138 16.57 -18.01 7.30
C ASP A 138 17.49 -16.78 7.40
N ARG A 139 18.74 -17.01 7.84
CA ARG A 139 19.72 -15.94 8.06
C ARG A 139 20.10 -15.19 6.77
N GLU A 140 20.23 -15.91 5.67
CA GLU A 140 20.63 -15.31 4.38
C GLU A 140 19.49 -14.45 3.83
N LYS A 141 18.28 -14.97 3.77
CA LYS A 141 17.11 -14.23 3.34
C LYS A 141 16.87 -13.00 4.24
N ARG A 142 16.94 -13.16 5.56
CA ARG A 142 16.79 -12.06 6.50
C ARG A 142 17.79 -10.92 6.27
N ALA A 143 19.06 -11.27 6.00
CA ALA A 143 20.10 -10.29 5.72
C ALA A 143 19.72 -9.39 4.54
N GLU A 144 19.11 -9.96 3.48
CA GLU A 144 18.65 -9.20 2.32
C GLU A 144 17.61 -8.13 2.65
N TYR A 145 16.79 -8.32 3.69
CA TYR A 145 15.80 -7.32 4.15
C TYR A 145 16.40 -6.21 5.01
N LEU A 146 17.54 -6.50 5.64
CA LEU A 146 18.24 -5.59 6.57
C LEU A 146 19.46 -4.92 5.93
N GLU A 147 19.75 -5.20 4.65
CA GLU A 147 20.84 -4.55 3.93
C GLU A 147 20.71 -3.02 3.96
N ASP A 148 21.84 -2.36 4.20
CA ASP A 148 21.97 -0.92 4.09
C ASP A 148 22.00 -0.51 2.59
N VAL A 149 21.08 0.39 2.21
CA VAL A 149 20.88 0.87 0.84
C VAL A 149 21.34 2.32 0.70
#